data_1b47498b8caad672a04be7e57fa116a2
#
_entry.id   1b47498b8caad672a04be7e57fa116a2
#
_cell.length_a   1.000
_cell.length_b   1.000
_cell.length_c   1.000
_cell.angle_alpha   90.00
_cell.angle_beta   90.00
_cell.angle_gamma   90.00
#
_symmetry.space_group_name_H-M   'P 1'
#
loop_
_entity.id
_entity.type
_entity.pdbx_description
1 polymer ?
#
loop_
_entity_poly.entity_id
_entity_poly.type
_entity_poly.pdbx_seq_one_letter_code
_entity_poly.pdbx_strand_id
1 'polypeptide(L)'
;VHRQDGMEDYMVRHIVLWSLEGNLTKQEKKETAGKIKELLEPIKEKVPGAVKVEVIINELDSSNRDVALISEFTDTEALAAYQVHPDHLAAKEYIGSVAGNRACLDYEY
;
A
#
# COMPACT_ATOMS: atom_id res chain seq x y z
N VAL A 1 15.23 -7.51 8.98
CA VAL A 1 16.31 -8.04 9.83
C VAL A 1 17.07 -9.11 9.07
N HIS A 2 18.37 -8.99 9.04
CA HIS A 2 19.23 -9.89 8.31
C HIS A 2 19.71 -11.03 9.18
N ARG A 3 19.73 -12.24 8.62
CA ARG A 3 20.29 -13.39 9.31
C ARG A 3 21.78 -13.52 8.99
N GLN A 4 22.50 -14.02 9.98
CA GLN A 4 23.96 -14.12 9.88
C GLN A 4 24.43 -15.53 9.46
N ASP A 5 23.52 -16.45 9.29
CA ASP A 5 23.83 -17.86 9.04
C ASP A 5 23.98 -18.22 7.56
N GLY A 6 23.97 -17.22 6.68
CA GLY A 6 24.08 -17.44 5.24
C GLY A 6 22.76 -17.83 4.58
N MET A 7 21.72 -18.05 5.36
CA MET A 7 20.36 -18.29 4.84
C MET A 7 19.62 -16.96 4.88
N GLU A 8 19.72 -16.22 3.81
CA GLU A 8 19.13 -14.89 3.75
C GLU A 8 17.64 -14.98 3.96
N ASP A 9 17.16 -14.21 4.93
CA ASP A 9 15.77 -14.20 5.32
C ASP A 9 15.29 -12.75 5.41
N TYR A 10 15.40 -12.07 4.28
CA TYR A 10 15.00 -10.70 4.20
C TYR A 10 13.51 -10.60 3.97
N MET A 11 12.87 -9.77 4.76
CA MET A 11 11.52 -9.32 4.48
C MET A 11 11.57 -8.19 3.45
N VAL A 12 10.46 -7.94 2.81
CA VAL A 12 10.32 -6.83 1.87
C VAL A 12 9.23 -5.90 2.38
N ARG A 13 9.54 -4.60 2.42
CA ARG A 13 8.53 -3.58 2.72
C ARG A 13 8.25 -2.77 1.47
N HIS A 14 6.97 -2.58 1.20
CA HIS A 14 6.46 -1.83 0.05
C HIS A 14 5.63 -0.68 0.59
N ILE A 15 6.09 0.55 0.34
CA ILE A 15 5.44 1.76 0.81
C ILE A 15 5.03 2.59 -0.38
N VAL A 16 3.77 3.01 -0.41
CA VAL A 16 3.25 3.89 -1.47
C VAL A 16 2.52 5.06 -0.83
N LEU A 17 2.71 6.22 -1.40
CA LEU A 17 2.06 7.46 -0.94
C LEU A 17 1.31 8.08 -2.11
N TRP A 18 0.12 8.63 -1.83
CA TRP A 18 -0.68 9.31 -2.87
C TRP A 18 -1.30 10.58 -2.33
N SER A 19 -1.53 11.51 -3.27
CA SER A 19 -2.43 12.63 -3.04
C SER A 19 -3.78 12.31 -3.68
N LEU A 20 -4.86 12.77 -3.07
CA LEU A 20 -6.19 12.66 -3.64
C LEU A 20 -6.52 13.94 -4.42
N GLU A 21 -7.61 13.92 -5.20
CA GLU A 21 -8.01 15.07 -6.01
C GLU A 21 -8.12 16.32 -5.16
N GLY A 22 -7.52 17.43 -5.65
CA GLY A 22 -7.41 18.66 -4.88
C GLY A 22 -8.73 19.39 -4.64
N ASN A 23 -9.76 19.09 -5.45
CA ASN A 23 -11.06 19.71 -5.30
C ASN A 23 -11.97 19.01 -4.28
N LEU A 24 -11.50 17.93 -3.66
CA LEU A 24 -12.28 17.23 -2.64
C LEU A 24 -12.19 17.95 -1.30
N THR A 25 -13.28 17.92 -0.56
CA THR A 25 -13.28 18.39 0.83
C THR A 25 -12.51 17.41 1.71
N LYS A 26 -12.20 17.81 2.94
CA LYS A 26 -11.57 16.90 3.91
C LYS A 26 -12.41 15.64 4.12
N GLN A 27 -13.72 15.80 4.21
CA GLN A 27 -14.62 14.67 4.42
C GLN A 27 -14.62 13.74 3.20
N GLU A 28 -14.65 14.31 2.00
CA GLU A 28 -14.62 13.51 0.77
C GLU A 28 -13.29 12.78 0.63
N LYS A 29 -12.18 13.40 1.03
CA LYS A 29 -10.88 12.72 1.02
C LYS A 29 -10.85 11.56 1.99
N LYS A 30 -11.43 11.71 3.17
CA LYS A 30 -11.54 10.62 4.15
C LYS A 30 -12.35 9.46 3.62
N GLU A 31 -13.46 9.74 2.97
CA GLU A 31 -14.31 8.71 2.40
C GLU A 31 -13.61 7.97 1.27
N THR A 32 -12.93 8.71 0.39
CA THR A 32 -12.16 8.12 -0.71
C THR A 32 -11.02 7.27 -0.19
N ALA A 33 -10.27 7.76 0.79
CA ALA A 33 -9.19 7.01 1.42
C ALA A 33 -9.72 5.76 2.13
N GLY A 34 -10.89 5.85 2.76
CA GLY A 34 -11.55 4.71 3.38
C GLY A 34 -11.89 3.63 2.36
N LYS A 35 -12.30 4.02 1.16
CA LYS A 35 -12.57 3.06 0.10
C LYS A 35 -11.30 2.38 -0.40
N ILE A 36 -10.19 3.12 -0.50
CA ILE A 36 -8.90 2.54 -0.85
C ILE A 36 -8.51 1.49 0.20
N LYS A 37 -8.70 1.82 1.46
CA LYS A 37 -8.42 0.90 2.58
C LYS A 37 -9.25 -0.36 2.46
N GLU A 38 -10.54 -0.24 2.18
CA GLU A 38 -11.44 -1.38 2.02
C GLU A 38 -11.06 -2.28 0.84
N LEU A 39 -10.48 -1.71 -0.20
CA LEU A 39 -10.08 -2.47 -1.38
C LEU A 39 -8.73 -3.17 -1.19
N LEU A 40 -7.78 -2.54 -0.50
CA LEU A 40 -6.42 -3.06 -0.39
C LEU A 40 -6.19 -4.00 0.79
N GLU A 41 -6.66 -3.65 1.97
CA GLU A 41 -6.33 -4.41 3.17
C GLU A 41 -6.78 -5.88 3.13
N PRO A 42 -7.95 -6.23 2.57
CA PRO A 42 -8.35 -7.65 2.51
C PRO A 42 -7.46 -8.51 1.63
N ILE A 43 -6.67 -7.92 0.73
CA ILE A 43 -5.81 -8.69 -0.16
C ILE A 43 -4.75 -9.45 0.62
N LYS A 44 -4.38 -8.98 1.81
CA LYS A 44 -3.42 -9.66 2.68
C LYS A 44 -3.80 -11.13 2.90
N GLU A 45 -5.08 -11.40 3.09
CA GLU A 45 -5.55 -12.77 3.37
C GLU A 45 -5.56 -13.65 2.12
N LYS A 46 -5.35 -13.08 0.95
CA LYS A 46 -5.47 -13.78 -0.33
C LYS A 46 -4.13 -14.07 -1.00
N VAL A 47 -3.04 -13.50 -0.49
CA VAL A 47 -1.71 -13.64 -1.07
C VAL A 47 -0.79 -14.31 -0.06
N PRO A 48 -0.33 -15.54 -0.33
CA PRO A 48 0.66 -16.18 0.54
C PRO A 48 1.92 -15.32 0.61
N GLY A 49 2.43 -15.12 1.82
CA GLY A 49 3.62 -14.28 2.03
C GLY A 49 3.31 -12.82 2.29
N ALA A 50 2.06 -12.38 2.14
CA ALA A 50 1.67 -11.03 2.54
C ALA A 50 1.51 -11.02 4.06
N VAL A 51 2.37 -10.29 4.75
CA VAL A 51 2.42 -10.24 6.21
C VAL A 51 1.61 -9.08 6.75
N LYS A 52 1.62 -7.96 6.03
CA LYS A 52 0.92 -6.74 6.45
C LYS A 52 0.49 -5.97 5.20
N VAL A 53 -0.74 -5.51 5.19
CA VAL A 53 -1.23 -4.55 4.21
C VAL A 53 -2.10 -3.57 4.99
N GLU A 54 -1.58 -2.36 5.19
CA GLU A 54 -2.24 -1.33 5.99
C GLU A 54 -2.33 -0.04 5.21
N VAL A 55 -3.52 0.54 5.14
CA VAL A 55 -3.73 1.84 4.52
C VAL A 55 -3.88 2.88 5.63
N ILE A 56 -3.05 3.92 5.56
CA ILE A 56 -3.04 5.02 6.52
C ILE A 56 -3.73 6.21 5.88
N ILE A 57 -4.69 6.77 6.58
CA ILE A 57 -5.42 7.95 6.14
C ILE A 57 -4.86 9.15 6.88
N ASN A 58 -4.45 10.18 6.14
CA ASN A 58 -3.87 11.38 6.73
C ASN A 58 -4.88 12.12 7.60
N GLU A 59 -4.42 12.52 8.79
CA GLU A 59 -5.22 13.33 9.70
C GLU A 59 -4.45 14.56 10.20
N LEU A 60 -3.22 14.75 9.73
CA LEU A 60 -2.36 15.85 10.20
C LEU A 60 -2.06 16.80 9.05
N ASP A 61 -2.15 18.10 9.36
CA ASP A 61 -1.88 19.15 8.36
C ASP A 61 -0.40 19.20 7.95
N SER A 62 0.48 18.62 8.75
CA SER A 62 1.91 18.57 8.44
C SER A 62 2.24 17.60 7.29
N SER A 63 1.31 16.72 6.91
CA SER A 63 1.53 15.78 5.83
C SER A 63 1.31 16.43 4.47
N ASN A 64 2.11 16.02 3.48
CA ASN A 64 1.95 16.51 2.11
C ASN A 64 1.42 15.42 1.17
N ARG A 65 0.94 14.33 1.72
CA ARG A 65 0.22 13.27 0.99
C ARG A 65 -1.01 12.91 1.79
N ASP A 66 -2.01 12.36 1.12
CA ASP A 66 -3.31 12.11 1.74
C ASP A 66 -3.48 10.68 2.22
N VAL A 67 -2.84 9.72 1.55
CA VAL A 67 -3.00 8.29 1.83
C VAL A 67 -1.66 7.61 1.71
N ALA A 68 -1.39 6.65 2.59
CA ALA A 68 -0.22 5.80 2.52
C ALA A 68 -0.61 4.34 2.56
N LEU A 69 0.12 3.52 1.82
CA LEU A 69 0.07 2.07 1.95
C LEU A 69 1.38 1.63 2.59
N ILE A 70 1.28 0.91 3.70
CA ILE A 70 2.43 0.27 4.35
C ILE A 70 2.19 -1.23 4.24
N SER A 71 3.06 -1.94 3.54
CA SER A 71 2.88 -3.37 3.34
C SER A 71 4.19 -4.11 3.51
N GLU A 72 4.10 -5.35 3.97
CA GLU A 72 5.25 -6.20 4.27
C GLU A 72 5.00 -7.59 3.70
N PHE A 73 6.04 -8.15 3.10
CA PHE A 73 5.99 -9.45 2.42
C PHE A 73 7.20 -10.28 2.83
N THR A 74 7.04 -11.60 2.76
CA THR A 74 8.14 -12.51 3.12
C THR A 74 9.29 -12.44 2.11
N ASP A 75 9.01 -12.08 0.86
CA ASP A 75 10.01 -12.01 -0.21
C ASP A 75 9.48 -11.20 -1.40
N THR A 76 10.32 -11.01 -2.39
CA THR A 76 9.95 -10.25 -3.59
C THR A 76 8.92 -10.98 -4.45
N GLU A 77 8.89 -12.32 -4.39
CA GLU A 77 7.91 -13.09 -5.14
C GLU A 77 6.50 -12.88 -4.57
N ALA A 78 6.38 -12.79 -3.24
CA ALA A 78 5.11 -12.50 -2.60
C ALA A 78 4.62 -11.09 -2.97
N LEU A 79 5.53 -10.10 -2.99
CA LEU A 79 5.18 -8.75 -3.44
C LEU A 79 4.70 -8.77 -4.90
N ALA A 80 5.40 -9.49 -5.77
CA ALA A 80 5.00 -9.58 -7.18
C ALA A 80 3.63 -10.25 -7.32
N ALA A 81 3.37 -11.31 -6.56
CA ALA A 81 2.08 -12.00 -6.57
C ALA A 81 0.96 -11.07 -6.10
N TYR A 82 1.22 -10.24 -5.10
CA TYR A 82 0.29 -9.23 -4.62
C TYR A 82 -0.04 -8.23 -5.74
N GLN A 83 0.97 -7.75 -6.44
CA GLN A 83 0.81 -6.71 -7.45
C GLN A 83 0.00 -7.17 -8.66
N VAL A 84 0.04 -8.46 -8.99
CA VAL A 84 -0.71 -9.00 -10.12
C VAL A 84 -2.02 -9.67 -9.72
N HIS A 85 -2.33 -9.72 -8.44
CA HIS A 85 -3.58 -10.32 -7.97
C HIS A 85 -4.78 -9.55 -8.55
N PRO A 86 -5.83 -10.25 -9.00
CA PRO A 86 -7.00 -9.58 -9.59
C PRO A 86 -7.61 -8.49 -8.71
N ASP A 87 -7.64 -8.71 -7.39
CA ASP A 87 -8.19 -7.71 -6.47
C ASP A 87 -7.30 -6.47 -6.39
N HIS A 88 -5.98 -6.66 -6.53
CA HIS A 88 -5.05 -5.53 -6.57
C HIS A 88 -5.19 -4.74 -7.87
N LEU A 89 -5.36 -5.45 -8.98
CA LEU A 89 -5.55 -4.78 -10.27
C LEU A 89 -6.84 -3.95 -10.28
N ALA A 90 -7.91 -4.48 -9.68
CA ALA A 90 -9.16 -3.74 -9.55
C ALA A 90 -9.00 -2.51 -8.63
N ALA A 91 -8.30 -2.68 -7.51
CA ALA A 91 -8.01 -1.57 -6.60
C ALA A 91 -7.18 -0.49 -7.29
N LYS A 92 -6.17 -0.91 -8.05
CA LYS A 92 -5.28 0.00 -8.78
C LYS A 92 -6.06 0.85 -9.78
N GLU A 93 -7.04 0.27 -10.46
CA GLU A 93 -7.89 1.00 -11.39
C GLU A 93 -8.68 2.10 -10.67
N TYR A 94 -9.30 1.75 -9.54
CA TYR A 94 -10.03 2.74 -8.74
C TYR A 94 -9.09 3.84 -8.23
N ILE A 95 -7.94 3.45 -7.66
CA ILE A 95 -6.98 4.41 -7.11
C ILE A 95 -6.50 5.35 -8.22
N GLY A 96 -6.24 4.85 -9.41
CA GLY A 96 -5.82 5.66 -10.54
C GLY A 96 -6.86 6.71 -10.95
N SER A 97 -8.14 6.46 -10.64
CA SER A 97 -9.21 7.41 -10.96
C SER A 97 -9.38 8.52 -9.93
N VAL A 98 -8.85 8.35 -8.70
CA VAL A 98 -9.08 9.30 -7.60
C VAL A 98 -7.79 9.86 -7.00
N ALA A 99 -6.62 9.29 -7.33
CA ALA A 99 -5.37 9.64 -6.69
C ALA A 99 -4.28 9.90 -7.72
N GLY A 100 -3.28 10.66 -7.32
CA GLY A 100 -2.11 10.94 -8.13
C GLY A 100 -0.92 11.25 -7.26
N ASN A 101 0.12 11.83 -7.86
CA ASN A 101 1.33 12.23 -7.14
C ASN A 101 1.91 11.07 -6.34
N ARG A 102 1.98 9.90 -7.01
CA ARG A 102 2.39 8.65 -6.38
C ARG A 102 3.89 8.61 -6.11
N ALA A 103 4.25 8.18 -4.93
CA ALA A 103 5.64 7.85 -4.58
C ALA A 103 5.67 6.41 -4.06
N CYS A 104 6.72 5.69 -4.40
CA CYS A 104 6.86 4.29 -4.00
C CYS A 104 8.29 4.02 -3.57
N LEU A 105 8.44 3.28 -2.48
CA LEU A 105 9.74 2.79 -2.03
C LEU A 105 9.59 1.35 -1.60
N ASP A 106 10.36 0.48 -2.22
CA ASP A 106 10.45 -0.93 -1.85
C ASP A 106 11.85 -1.20 -1.32
N TYR A 107 11.94 -1.92 -0.21
CA TYR A 107 13.26 -2.26 0.33
C TYR A 107 13.21 -3.55 1.13
N GLU A 108 14.36 -4.19 1.22
CA GLU A 108 14.53 -5.40 2.02
C GLU A 108 15.06 -5.04 3.41
N TYR A 109 14.63 -5.82 4.40
CA TYR A 109 15.06 -5.58 5.78
C TYR A 109 15.06 -6.86 6.58
#